data_a949d4c8826780509365438302f315da
#
_entry.id   a949d4c8826780509365438302f315da
#
_cell.length_a   1.000
_cell.length_b   1.000
_cell.length_c   1.000
_cell.angle_alpha   90.00
_cell.angle_beta   90.00
_cell.angle_gamma   90.00
#
_symmetry.space_group_name_H-M   'P 1'
#
loop_
_entity.id
_entity.type
_entity.pdbx_description
1 polymer ?
#
loop_
_entity_poly.entity_id
_entity_poly.type
_entity_poly.pdbx_seq_one_letter_code
_entity_poly.pdbx_strand_id
1 'polypeptide(L)'
;MLAKDLNHVGYGYEKVAELLGEEAAAAFDRDQIHPALRVLERQKPQSPLVTVVRLFQLGQSEAESAINRAFSNLKTEGLLKLGLIEAWANGFRATLALSPHSSDADGELWVAHDLGAHQRPGVLRTDHVLGIGQASLTLAQLTIRSTVDRALDLGTGCGIQLFHLLSHAQARHRNGPVQASPGLCSLQPAAEPPHARARSAKS
;
A
#
# COMPACT_ATOMS: atom_id res chain seq x y z
N MET A 1 9.99 -0.72 11.09
CA MET A 1 10.68 0.51 10.62
C MET A 1 9.97 1.12 9.43
N LEU A 2 9.63 0.38 8.35
CA LEU A 2 8.91 0.91 7.18
C LEU A 2 7.59 1.62 7.56
N ALA A 3 6.73 0.96 8.35
CA ALA A 3 5.47 1.56 8.79
C ALA A 3 5.67 2.87 9.58
N LYS A 4 6.76 2.99 10.35
CA LYS A 4 7.08 4.24 11.06
C LYS A 4 7.43 5.36 10.08
N ASP A 5 8.21 5.08 9.03
CA ASP A 5 8.57 6.05 8.02
C ASP A 5 7.34 6.49 7.21
N LEU A 6 6.51 5.53 6.77
CA LEU A 6 5.28 5.82 6.02
C LEU A 6 4.28 6.66 6.85
N ASN A 7 4.08 6.32 8.12
CA ASN A 7 3.26 7.12 9.04
C ASN A 7 3.84 8.52 9.26
N HIS A 8 5.16 8.62 9.43
CA HIS A 8 5.83 9.90 9.66
C HIS A 8 5.63 10.87 8.48
N VAL A 9 5.71 10.37 7.25
CA VAL A 9 5.48 11.20 6.05
C VAL A 9 4.00 11.39 5.73
N GLY A 10 3.11 10.69 6.46
CA GLY A 10 1.67 10.73 6.24
C GLY A 10 1.24 10.03 4.94
N TYR A 11 1.89 8.93 4.58
CA TYR A 11 1.54 8.17 3.39
C TYR A 11 0.26 7.36 3.64
N GLY A 12 -0.90 8.02 3.57
CA GLY A 12 -2.24 7.46 3.72
C GLY A 12 -3.12 7.84 2.53
N TYR A 13 -4.25 7.14 2.38
CA TYR A 13 -5.16 7.34 1.24
C TYR A 13 -5.64 8.79 1.13
N GLU A 14 -6.16 9.35 2.22
CA GLU A 14 -6.69 10.72 2.23
C GLU A 14 -5.63 11.77 1.91
N LYS A 15 -4.44 11.66 2.53
CA LYS A 15 -3.35 12.62 2.31
C LYS A 15 -2.77 12.56 0.90
N VAL A 16 -2.76 11.37 0.28
CA VAL A 16 -2.36 11.25 -1.13
C VAL A 16 -3.42 11.87 -2.04
N ALA A 17 -4.70 11.63 -1.77
CA ALA A 17 -5.79 12.24 -2.53
C ALA A 17 -5.79 13.78 -2.40
N GLU A 18 -5.58 14.30 -1.20
CA GLU A 18 -5.42 15.74 -0.94
C GLU A 18 -4.21 16.33 -1.69
N LEU A 19 -3.07 15.64 -1.66
CA LEU A 19 -1.84 16.05 -2.35
C LEU A 19 -2.03 16.15 -3.85
N LEU A 20 -2.73 15.19 -4.46
CA LEU A 20 -2.98 15.15 -5.91
C LEU A 20 -4.09 16.11 -6.32
N GLY A 21 -5.06 16.36 -5.44
CA GLY A 21 -6.31 17.04 -5.76
C GLY A 21 -7.28 16.15 -6.54
N GLU A 22 -8.55 16.53 -6.53
CA GLU A 22 -9.65 15.71 -7.05
C GLU A 22 -9.46 15.27 -8.51
N GLU A 23 -9.08 16.20 -9.39
CA GLU A 23 -8.92 15.93 -10.83
C GLU A 23 -7.79 14.95 -11.12
N ALA A 24 -6.61 15.13 -10.50
CA ALA A 24 -5.47 14.26 -10.72
C ALA A 24 -5.64 12.90 -10.01
N ALA A 25 -6.27 12.86 -8.86
CA ALA A 25 -6.62 11.61 -8.17
C ALA A 25 -7.61 10.79 -9.02
N ALA A 26 -8.70 11.39 -9.50
CA ALA A 26 -9.66 10.72 -10.38
C ALA A 26 -9.05 10.25 -11.72
N ALA A 27 -8.08 10.97 -12.25
CA ALA A 27 -7.32 10.52 -13.42
C ALA A 27 -6.41 9.32 -13.08
N PHE A 28 -5.77 9.36 -11.92
CA PHE A 28 -4.90 8.28 -11.45
C PHE A 28 -5.67 6.96 -11.23
N ASP A 29 -6.89 7.03 -10.71
CA ASP A 29 -7.80 5.88 -10.58
C ASP A 29 -8.15 5.20 -11.93
N ARG A 30 -7.92 5.91 -13.04
CA ARG A 30 -8.07 5.41 -14.42
C ARG A 30 -6.73 5.11 -15.09
N ASP A 31 -5.67 4.86 -14.31
CA ASP A 31 -4.30 4.61 -14.78
C ASP A 31 -3.67 5.77 -15.59
N GLN A 32 -4.21 6.98 -15.47
CA GLN A 32 -3.69 8.18 -16.12
C GLN A 32 -2.72 8.92 -15.19
N ILE A 33 -1.44 8.58 -15.26
CA ILE A 33 -0.44 9.10 -14.31
C ILE A 33 0.02 10.55 -14.60
N HIS A 34 -0.13 11.04 -15.83
CA HIS A 34 0.41 12.35 -16.23
C HIS A 34 -0.14 13.55 -15.44
N PRO A 35 -1.45 13.64 -15.13
CA PRO A 35 -1.95 14.71 -14.27
C PRO A 35 -1.30 14.71 -12.89
N ALA A 36 -1.17 13.53 -12.27
CA ALA A 36 -0.51 13.37 -10.97
C ALA A 36 0.96 13.82 -11.02
N LEU A 37 1.71 13.40 -12.04
CA LEU A 37 3.10 13.84 -12.23
C LEU A 37 3.21 15.36 -12.31
N ARG A 38 2.35 16.03 -13.09
CA ARG A 38 2.34 17.50 -13.22
C ARG A 38 2.05 18.21 -11.90
N VAL A 39 1.13 17.68 -11.10
CA VAL A 39 0.82 18.22 -9.77
C VAL A 39 2.04 18.12 -8.88
N LEU A 40 2.68 16.95 -8.82
CA LEU A 40 3.82 16.72 -7.94
C LEU A 40 5.08 17.47 -8.37
N GLU A 41 5.29 17.73 -9.67
CA GLU A 41 6.39 18.54 -10.19
C GLU A 41 6.31 20.02 -9.77
N ARG A 42 5.10 20.53 -9.55
CA ARG A 42 4.85 21.91 -9.09
C ARG A 42 5.09 22.07 -7.60
N GLN A 43 5.13 21.00 -6.82
CA GLN A 43 5.40 21.02 -5.38
C GLN A 43 6.87 21.36 -5.13
N LYS A 44 7.17 22.59 -4.71
CA LYS A 44 8.53 23.03 -4.37
C LYS A 44 8.51 23.79 -3.05
N PRO A 45 9.34 23.41 -2.06
CA PRO A 45 10.24 22.23 -2.07
C PRO A 45 9.45 20.92 -2.04
N GLN A 46 10.00 19.87 -2.65
CA GLN A 46 9.38 18.55 -2.61
C GLN A 46 9.29 18.03 -1.16
N SER A 47 8.07 17.73 -0.72
CA SER A 47 7.86 17.12 0.58
C SER A 47 8.26 15.62 0.57
N PRO A 48 8.59 15.03 1.72
CA PRO A 48 8.83 13.60 1.84
C PRO A 48 7.68 12.74 1.27
N LEU A 49 6.43 13.15 1.43
CA LEU A 49 5.27 12.47 0.88
C LEU A 49 5.30 12.42 -0.65
N VAL A 50 5.69 13.52 -1.31
CA VAL A 50 5.86 13.55 -2.78
C VAL A 50 6.86 12.49 -3.24
N THR A 51 8.00 12.35 -2.55
CA THR A 51 9.00 11.33 -2.85
C THR A 51 8.41 9.92 -2.77
N VAL A 52 7.64 9.62 -1.72
CA VAL A 52 7.02 8.30 -1.54
C VAL A 52 5.99 8.01 -2.65
N VAL A 53 5.11 8.96 -2.97
CA VAL A 53 4.10 8.82 -4.03
C VAL A 53 4.77 8.62 -5.39
N ARG A 54 5.76 9.45 -5.73
CA ARG A 54 6.50 9.32 -6.99
C ARG A 54 7.19 7.97 -7.12
N LEU A 55 7.83 7.51 -6.04
CA LEU A 55 8.58 6.25 -6.03
C LEU A 55 7.64 5.04 -6.16
N PHE A 56 6.66 4.91 -5.26
CA PHE A 56 5.88 3.68 -5.11
C PHE A 56 4.56 3.65 -5.90
N GLN A 57 3.94 4.81 -6.16
CA GLN A 57 2.69 4.82 -6.95
C GLN A 57 2.91 5.19 -8.41
N LEU A 58 3.85 6.09 -8.70
CA LEU A 58 4.06 6.55 -10.07
C LEU A 58 5.30 5.90 -10.74
N GLY A 59 6.04 5.04 -10.04
CA GLY A 59 7.20 4.31 -10.60
C GLY A 59 8.35 5.21 -11.03
N GLN A 60 8.44 6.42 -10.48
CA GLN A 60 9.50 7.36 -10.81
C GLN A 60 10.79 7.03 -10.05
N SER A 61 11.93 7.38 -10.64
CA SER A 61 13.21 7.31 -9.94
C SER A 61 13.41 8.56 -9.06
N GLU A 62 14.03 8.34 -7.90
CA GLU A 62 14.32 9.39 -6.94
C GLU A 62 15.78 9.37 -6.52
N ALA A 63 16.32 10.56 -6.20
CA ALA A 63 17.68 10.69 -5.71
C ALA A 63 17.80 10.12 -4.27
N GLU A 64 18.96 9.60 -3.93
CA GLU A 64 19.24 9.06 -2.60
C GLU A 64 18.92 10.05 -1.48
N SER A 65 19.27 11.32 -1.65
CA SER A 65 19.00 12.36 -0.66
C SER A 65 17.50 12.58 -0.40
N ALA A 66 16.65 12.45 -1.43
CA ALA A 66 15.21 12.56 -1.31
C ALA A 66 14.65 11.33 -0.57
N ILE A 67 15.11 10.13 -0.92
CA ILE A 67 14.73 8.89 -0.25
C ILE A 67 15.11 8.93 1.22
N ASN A 68 16.33 9.36 1.55
CA ASN A 68 16.81 9.43 2.93
C ASN A 68 16.05 10.46 3.79
N ARG A 69 15.46 11.50 3.18
CA ARG A 69 14.56 12.42 3.87
C ARG A 69 13.19 11.79 4.13
N ALA A 70 12.66 11.04 3.16
CA ALA A 70 11.35 10.40 3.27
C ALA A 70 11.37 9.18 4.21
N PHE A 71 12.46 8.43 4.20
CA PHE A 71 12.65 7.21 5.00
C PHE A 71 13.76 7.40 6.01
N SER A 72 13.53 8.24 7.01
CA SER A 72 14.54 8.65 8.00
C SER A 72 15.07 7.50 8.86
N ASN A 73 14.27 6.47 9.08
CA ASN A 73 14.66 5.28 9.85
C ASN A 73 15.32 4.20 8.98
N LEU A 74 14.74 3.88 7.81
CA LEU A 74 15.27 2.84 6.92
C LEU A 74 16.38 3.35 6.02
N LYS A 75 16.24 4.57 5.55
CA LYS A 75 17.09 5.17 4.52
C LYS A 75 17.14 4.30 3.24
N THR A 76 17.91 4.71 2.27
CA THR A 76 18.12 3.98 1.01
C THR A 76 18.65 2.57 1.26
N GLU A 77 19.62 2.43 2.16
CA GLU A 77 20.23 1.13 2.50
C GLU A 77 19.19 0.12 3.01
N GLY A 78 18.33 0.53 3.94
CA GLY A 78 17.27 -0.32 4.48
C GLY A 78 16.24 -0.73 3.43
N LEU A 79 15.86 0.18 2.53
CA LEU A 79 14.94 -0.11 1.44
C LEU A 79 15.55 -1.08 0.42
N LEU A 80 16.84 -0.94 0.09
CA LEU A 80 17.59 -1.88 -0.77
C LEU A 80 17.66 -3.26 -0.11
N LYS A 81 17.98 -3.34 1.17
CA LYS A 81 18.05 -4.60 1.92
C LYS A 81 16.71 -5.33 1.99
N LEU A 82 15.61 -4.57 2.02
CA LEU A 82 14.25 -5.11 1.96
C LEU A 82 13.82 -5.47 0.54
N GLY A 83 14.60 -5.14 -0.48
CA GLY A 83 14.24 -5.36 -1.88
C GLY A 83 13.09 -4.47 -2.38
N LEU A 84 12.82 -3.34 -1.70
CA LEU A 84 11.74 -2.42 -2.08
C LEU A 84 12.12 -1.46 -3.19
N ILE A 85 13.42 -1.22 -3.34
CA ILE A 85 13.99 -0.38 -4.37
C ILE A 85 15.22 -1.04 -5.01
N GLU A 86 15.57 -0.60 -6.20
CA GLU A 86 16.80 -0.97 -6.90
C GLU A 86 17.49 0.27 -7.47
N ALA A 87 18.80 0.18 -7.70
CA ALA A 87 19.57 1.23 -8.37
C ALA A 87 19.08 1.39 -9.82
N TRP A 88 18.86 2.63 -10.26
CA TRP A 88 18.40 2.94 -11.60
C TRP A 88 18.90 4.31 -12.06
N ALA A 89 19.59 4.34 -13.19
CA ALA A 89 20.23 5.56 -13.69
C ALA A 89 21.04 6.26 -12.59
N ASN A 90 20.76 7.51 -12.30
CA ASN A 90 21.45 8.31 -11.29
C ASN A 90 20.73 8.31 -9.93
N GLY A 91 19.86 7.34 -9.67
CA GLY A 91 19.08 7.26 -8.44
C GLY A 91 18.57 5.86 -8.18
N PHE A 92 17.37 5.77 -7.61
CA PHE A 92 16.73 4.50 -7.24
C PHE A 92 15.27 4.52 -7.70
N ARG A 93 14.75 3.37 -8.07
CA ARG A 93 13.33 3.17 -8.40
C ARG A 93 12.74 2.02 -7.57
N ALA A 94 11.43 2.02 -7.43
CA ALA A 94 10.73 0.93 -6.77
C ALA A 94 10.78 -0.38 -7.57
N THR A 95 10.84 -1.50 -6.86
CA THR A 95 10.74 -2.86 -7.43
C THR A 95 9.31 -3.37 -7.41
N LEU A 96 8.46 -2.78 -6.58
CA LEU A 96 7.04 -3.08 -6.42
C LEU A 96 6.27 -1.78 -6.16
N ALA A 97 4.97 -1.82 -6.35
CA ALA A 97 4.07 -0.76 -5.94
C ALA A 97 3.64 -0.97 -4.49
N LEU A 98 3.47 0.13 -3.77
CA LEU A 98 2.93 0.14 -2.42
C LEU A 98 1.80 1.17 -2.40
N SER A 99 0.56 0.72 -2.26
CA SER A 99 -0.62 1.57 -2.33
C SER A 99 -1.28 1.72 -0.97
N PRO A 100 -1.56 2.94 -0.50
CA PRO A 100 -2.36 3.13 0.69
C PRO A 100 -3.81 2.74 0.38
N HIS A 101 -4.45 2.10 1.32
CA HIS A 101 -5.86 1.73 1.28
C HIS A 101 -6.51 2.05 2.61
N SER A 102 -7.72 2.57 2.56
CA SER A 102 -8.52 2.87 3.74
C SER A 102 -9.90 2.24 3.60
N SER A 103 -10.41 1.68 4.68
CA SER A 103 -11.79 1.24 4.77
C SER A 103 -12.36 1.60 6.15
N ASP A 104 -13.65 1.88 6.21
CA ASP A 104 -14.34 2.23 7.47
C ASP A 104 -14.25 1.13 8.52
N ALA A 105 -14.12 -0.13 8.08
CA ALA A 105 -14.10 -1.28 8.96
C ALA A 105 -12.70 -1.65 9.46
N ASP A 106 -11.66 -1.45 8.64
CA ASP A 106 -10.34 -2.03 8.87
C ASP A 106 -9.25 -0.95 9.05
N GLY A 107 -9.62 0.34 8.88
CA GLY A 107 -8.71 1.46 8.97
C GLY A 107 -7.76 1.59 7.78
N GLU A 108 -6.61 2.24 7.99
CA GLU A 108 -5.57 2.43 6.98
C GLU A 108 -4.59 1.26 6.94
N LEU A 109 -4.23 0.84 5.74
CA LEU A 109 -3.19 -0.17 5.49
C LEU A 109 -2.43 0.12 4.20
N TRP A 110 -1.29 -0.51 4.01
CA TRP A 110 -0.51 -0.43 2.78
C TRP A 110 -0.49 -1.79 2.11
N VAL A 111 -0.89 -1.81 0.84
CA VAL A 111 -0.96 -3.02 0.03
C VAL A 111 0.18 -3.03 -0.98
N ALA A 112 1.02 -4.06 -0.89
CA ALA A 112 2.11 -4.28 -1.84
C ALA A 112 1.63 -5.14 -3.00
N HIS A 113 1.99 -4.74 -4.22
CA HIS A 113 1.67 -5.47 -5.44
C HIS A 113 2.73 -5.23 -6.52
N ASP A 114 2.68 -5.96 -7.63
CA ASP A 114 3.61 -5.77 -8.72
C ASP A 114 3.39 -4.41 -9.42
N LEU A 115 4.46 -3.88 -10.01
CA LEU A 115 4.41 -2.64 -10.78
C LEU A 115 3.53 -2.82 -12.01
N GLY A 116 2.51 -1.96 -12.16
CA GLY A 116 1.63 -1.94 -13.32
C GLY A 116 2.33 -1.45 -14.60
N ALA A 117 1.67 -1.62 -15.74
CA ALA A 117 2.20 -1.22 -17.04
C ALA A 117 2.52 0.29 -17.14
N HIS A 118 1.80 1.13 -16.41
CA HIS A 118 2.06 2.57 -16.33
C HIS A 118 3.32 2.92 -15.54
N GLN A 119 3.75 2.05 -14.62
CA GLN A 119 4.98 2.21 -13.82
C GLN A 119 6.19 1.55 -14.49
N ARG A 120 5.98 0.39 -15.09
CA ARG A 120 7.01 -0.37 -15.83
C ARG A 120 6.42 -0.91 -17.13
N PRO A 121 6.61 -0.21 -18.25
CA PRO A 121 6.15 -0.70 -19.56
C PRO A 121 6.76 -2.06 -19.90
N GLY A 122 5.96 -2.94 -20.45
CA GLY A 122 6.40 -4.29 -20.87
C GLY A 122 5.28 -5.31 -20.81
N VAL A 123 5.62 -6.56 -21.15
CA VAL A 123 4.70 -7.68 -21.01
C VAL A 123 4.61 -8.08 -19.55
N LEU A 124 3.40 -8.14 -19.02
CA LEU A 124 3.17 -8.59 -17.65
C LEU A 124 3.52 -10.09 -17.53
N ARG A 125 4.08 -10.47 -16.41
CA ARG A 125 4.38 -11.86 -16.08
C ARG A 125 3.08 -12.65 -15.87
N THR A 126 3.12 -13.96 -16.08
CA THR A 126 1.95 -14.83 -15.86
C THR A 126 1.54 -14.94 -14.38
N ASP A 127 2.48 -14.68 -13.47
CA ASP A 127 2.30 -14.67 -12.02
C ASP A 127 2.16 -13.25 -11.45
N HIS A 128 1.84 -12.26 -12.33
CA HIS A 128 1.70 -10.86 -11.94
C HIS A 128 0.58 -10.66 -10.92
N VAL A 129 0.93 -10.05 -9.79
CA VAL A 129 -0.01 -9.70 -8.72
C VAL A 129 -0.56 -8.30 -8.97
N LEU A 130 -1.81 -8.22 -9.39
CA LEU A 130 -2.51 -6.95 -9.59
C LEU A 130 -2.70 -6.21 -8.25
N GLY A 131 -2.70 -4.90 -8.33
CA GLY A 131 -3.10 -4.02 -7.23
C GLY A 131 -4.60 -4.10 -6.91
N ILE A 132 -5.03 -3.19 -6.03
CA ILE A 132 -6.44 -3.10 -5.63
C ILE A 132 -7.25 -2.57 -6.82
N GLY A 133 -8.12 -3.41 -7.37
CA GLY A 133 -9.02 -3.05 -8.46
C GLY A 133 -10.47 -2.93 -8.02
N GLN A 134 -11.31 -2.35 -8.87
CA GLN A 134 -12.75 -2.16 -8.59
C GLN A 134 -13.47 -3.46 -8.24
N ALA A 135 -13.12 -4.58 -8.86
CA ALA A 135 -13.71 -5.87 -8.55
C ALA A 135 -13.42 -6.30 -7.11
N SER A 136 -12.19 -6.07 -6.63
CA SER A 136 -11.80 -6.37 -5.24
C SER A 136 -12.56 -5.49 -4.25
N LEU A 137 -12.73 -4.20 -4.55
CA LEU A 137 -13.50 -3.27 -3.71
C LEU A 137 -14.98 -3.65 -3.66
N THR A 138 -15.57 -4.00 -4.80
CA THR A 138 -16.96 -4.46 -4.87
C THR A 138 -17.15 -5.75 -4.06
N LEU A 139 -16.23 -6.72 -4.16
CA LEU A 139 -16.29 -7.94 -3.37
C LEU A 139 -16.20 -7.65 -1.87
N ALA A 140 -15.29 -6.76 -1.46
CA ALA A 140 -15.15 -6.35 -0.06
C ALA A 140 -16.44 -5.71 0.48
N GLN A 141 -17.13 -4.89 -0.32
CA GLN A 141 -18.39 -4.26 0.05
C GLN A 141 -19.57 -5.26 0.15
N LEU A 142 -19.59 -6.28 -0.70
CA LEU A 142 -20.65 -7.29 -0.72
C LEU A 142 -20.43 -8.42 0.28
N THR A 143 -19.22 -8.57 0.82
CA THR A 143 -18.90 -9.63 1.76
C THR A 143 -19.61 -9.42 3.09
N ILE A 144 -20.38 -10.45 3.51
CA ILE A 144 -21.08 -10.43 4.81
C ILE A 144 -20.03 -10.55 5.93
N ARG A 145 -20.04 -9.62 6.86
CA ARG A 145 -19.02 -9.51 7.92
C ARG A 145 -19.48 -10.03 9.28
N SER A 146 -20.33 -11.07 9.28
CA SER A 146 -20.65 -11.79 10.51
C SER A 146 -19.42 -12.55 11.02
N THR A 147 -19.27 -12.64 12.34
CA THR A 147 -18.17 -13.41 12.93
C THR A 147 -18.24 -14.87 12.50
N VAL A 148 -17.14 -15.41 11.99
CA VAL A 148 -17.01 -16.80 11.55
C VAL A 148 -15.74 -17.40 12.14
N ASP A 149 -15.77 -18.73 12.39
CA ASP A 149 -14.59 -19.41 12.92
C ASP A 149 -13.47 -19.52 11.90
N ARG A 150 -13.81 -19.73 10.63
CA ARG A 150 -12.86 -19.96 9.55
C ARG A 150 -13.28 -19.22 8.29
N ALA A 151 -12.33 -18.64 7.60
CA ALA A 151 -12.50 -18.00 6.30
C ALA A 151 -11.42 -18.47 5.32
N LEU A 152 -11.78 -18.56 4.03
CA LEU A 152 -10.89 -18.93 2.94
C LEU A 152 -10.96 -17.85 1.86
N ASP A 153 -9.81 -17.32 1.49
CA ASP A 153 -9.63 -16.40 0.36
C ASP A 153 -9.00 -17.15 -0.81
N LEU A 154 -9.76 -17.34 -1.88
CA LEU A 154 -9.32 -18.00 -3.11
C LEU A 154 -8.80 -16.96 -4.11
N GLY A 155 -7.58 -17.16 -4.60
CA GLY A 155 -6.97 -16.22 -5.51
C GLY A 155 -6.55 -14.92 -4.80
N THR A 156 -5.92 -15.05 -3.65
CA THR A 156 -5.58 -13.97 -2.72
C THR A 156 -4.95 -12.71 -3.36
N GLY A 157 -4.18 -12.85 -4.44
CA GLY A 157 -3.54 -11.72 -5.12
C GLY A 157 -2.72 -10.86 -4.16
N CYS A 158 -2.97 -9.55 -4.13
CA CYS A 158 -2.32 -8.62 -3.20
C CYS A 158 -2.81 -8.74 -1.74
N GLY A 159 -3.73 -9.65 -1.45
CA GLY A 159 -4.21 -9.93 -0.09
C GLY A 159 -5.32 -9.02 0.40
N ILE A 160 -5.88 -8.15 -0.42
CA ILE A 160 -6.87 -7.16 0.02
C ILE A 160 -8.10 -7.81 0.68
N GLN A 161 -8.61 -8.93 0.13
CA GLN A 161 -9.74 -9.65 0.74
C GLN A 161 -9.35 -10.27 2.07
N LEU A 162 -8.14 -10.82 2.16
CA LEU A 162 -7.63 -11.36 3.41
C LEU A 162 -7.56 -10.29 4.50
N PHE A 163 -7.15 -9.07 4.17
CA PHE A 163 -7.16 -7.96 5.12
C PHE A 163 -8.56 -7.66 5.64
N HIS A 164 -9.57 -7.61 4.76
CA HIS A 164 -10.97 -7.42 5.18
C HIS A 164 -11.50 -8.59 6.03
N LEU A 165 -10.99 -9.81 5.86
CA LEU A 165 -11.34 -10.96 6.71
C LEU A 165 -10.73 -10.86 8.12
N LEU A 166 -9.72 -10.02 8.35
CA LEU A 166 -9.06 -9.87 9.65
C LEU A 166 -10.01 -9.35 10.74
N SER A 167 -11.03 -8.61 10.37
CA SER A 167 -11.95 -7.99 11.32
C SER A 167 -13.01 -8.95 11.87
N HIS A 168 -13.31 -10.07 11.19
CA HIS A 168 -14.46 -10.91 11.55
C HIS A 168 -14.21 -12.43 11.49
N ALA A 169 -13.04 -12.89 11.05
CA ALA A 169 -12.70 -14.32 11.05
C ALA A 169 -11.64 -14.65 12.11
N GLN A 170 -11.86 -15.71 12.90
CA GLN A 170 -10.94 -16.16 13.94
C GLN A 170 -9.73 -16.89 13.33
N ALA A 171 -9.95 -17.76 12.34
CA ALA A 171 -8.90 -18.44 11.57
C ALA A 171 -9.05 -18.12 10.09
N ARG A 172 -7.94 -17.79 9.42
CA ARG A 172 -7.91 -17.37 8.03
C ARG A 172 -6.97 -18.24 7.23
N HIS A 173 -7.44 -18.70 6.09
CA HIS A 173 -6.65 -19.45 5.14
C HIS A 173 -6.61 -18.70 3.81
N ARG A 174 -5.44 -18.67 3.19
CA ARG A 174 -5.22 -18.12 1.84
C ARG A 174 -4.91 -19.25 0.87
N ASN A 175 -5.42 -19.14 -0.34
CA ASN A 175 -5.05 -20.01 -1.45
C ASN A 175 -4.82 -19.13 -2.69
N GLY A 176 -3.65 -19.26 -3.30
CA GLY A 176 -3.24 -18.53 -4.49
C GLY A 176 -1.73 -18.51 -4.62
N PRO A 177 -1.19 -18.24 -5.81
CA PRO A 177 0.23 -18.06 -5.99
C PRO A 177 0.65 -16.78 -5.23
N VAL A 178 1.23 -16.98 -4.05
CA VAL A 178 1.86 -15.90 -3.30
C VAL A 178 3.35 -15.97 -3.60
N GLN A 179 3.78 -15.30 -4.63
CA GLN A 179 5.17 -14.86 -4.78
C GLN A 179 5.32 -13.41 -4.32
N ALA A 180 4.69 -13.06 -3.22
CA ALA A 180 5.17 -11.92 -2.46
C ALA A 180 6.45 -12.38 -1.77
N SER A 181 7.53 -11.63 -1.93
CA SER A 181 8.78 -11.86 -1.19
C SER A 181 8.47 -12.17 0.26
N PRO A 182 9.11 -13.20 0.88
CA PRO A 182 8.88 -13.54 2.27
C PRO A 182 9.15 -12.31 3.14
N GLY A 183 8.13 -11.75 3.73
CA GLY A 183 8.23 -10.56 4.59
C GLY A 183 7.27 -9.42 4.29
N LEU A 184 6.68 -9.33 3.09
CA LEU A 184 5.79 -8.21 2.73
C LEU A 184 4.33 -8.38 3.20
N CYS A 185 3.90 -9.59 3.43
CA CYS A 185 2.53 -9.86 3.93
C CYS A 185 2.34 -9.49 5.42
N SER A 186 3.38 -8.98 6.11
CA SER A 186 3.36 -8.65 7.54
C SER A 186 3.47 -7.14 7.85
N LEU A 187 3.26 -6.27 6.86
CA LEU A 187 3.28 -4.82 7.07
C LEU A 187 1.92 -4.29 7.58
N GLN A 188 1.32 -4.98 8.53
CA GLN A 188 0.32 -4.34 9.37
C GLN A 188 1.01 -3.39 10.36
N PRO A 189 0.53 -2.15 10.54
CA PRO A 189 0.80 -1.45 11.79
C PRO A 189 0.28 -2.37 12.89
N ALA A 190 1.06 -2.59 13.96
CA ALA A 190 0.59 -3.30 15.13
C ALA A 190 -0.66 -2.54 15.64
N ALA A 191 -1.84 -3.05 15.30
CA ALA A 191 -3.07 -2.59 15.90
C ALA A 191 -2.93 -2.90 17.39
N GLU A 192 -2.96 -1.89 18.23
CA GLU A 192 -3.15 -2.08 19.66
C GLU A 192 -4.41 -2.94 19.84
N PRO A 193 -4.36 -3.98 20.68
CA PRO A 193 -5.53 -4.79 20.93
C PRO A 193 -6.64 -3.86 21.46
N PRO A 194 -7.91 -4.02 21.04
CA PRO A 194 -9.01 -3.23 21.58
C PRO A 194 -9.02 -3.42 23.09
N HIS A 195 -8.91 -2.32 23.82
CA HIS A 195 -8.99 -2.30 25.28
C HIS A 195 -10.23 -3.09 25.71
N ALA A 196 -9.99 -4.18 26.42
CA ALA A 196 -11.03 -4.93 27.11
C ALA A 196 -11.75 -3.97 28.05
N ARG A 197 -12.92 -3.46 27.65
CA ARG A 197 -13.81 -2.75 28.56
C ARG A 197 -14.24 -3.76 29.62
N ALA A 198 -13.64 -3.66 30.78
CA ALA A 198 -14.07 -4.34 31.98
C ALA A 198 -15.56 -3.98 32.21
N ARG A 199 -16.45 -4.94 31.98
CA ARG A 199 -17.82 -4.86 32.49
C ARG A 199 -17.75 -5.06 34.01
N SER A 200 -17.79 -3.98 34.76
CA SER A 200 -18.07 -4.07 36.19
C SER A 200 -19.52 -4.54 36.33
N ALA A 201 -19.68 -5.80 36.70
CA ALA A 201 -20.93 -6.27 37.29
C ALA A 201 -21.10 -5.55 38.64
N LYS A 202 -22.15 -4.77 38.76
CA LYS A 202 -22.69 -4.39 40.06
C LYS A 202 -23.91 -5.26 40.28
N SER A 203 -23.80 -6.00 41.36
CA SER A 203 -24.88 -6.68 42.09
C SER A 203 -26.10 -5.80 42.36
#